data_d686d3b1a0cd82b7eb1537dd63fd65ed
#
_entry.id   d686d3b1a0cd82b7eb1537dd63fd65ed
#
_cell.length_a   1.000
_cell.length_b   1.000
_cell.length_c   1.000
_cell.angle_alpha   90.00
_cell.angle_beta   90.00
_cell.angle_gamma   90.00
#
_symmetry.space_group_name_H-M   'P 1'
#
loop_
_entity.id
_entity.type
_entity.pdbx_description
1 polymer ?
#
loop_
_entity_poly.entity_id
_entity_poly.type
_entity_poly.pdbx_seq_one_letter_code
_entity_poly.pdbx_strand_id
1 'polypeptide(L)'
;MGTANGIQRDINRFLNHLRDERRLSAHTISAYRRDLEKFTDFLTRREITTLRQLVIAQARMFPAQLNQSGLSSRSIQRALSAVRTLYRYLLRESKVKINPFLTARDVGQRQAVTAPRAERRLPPTLSIEEIVQLVTIDPRTDLDRRDRAILELFYSSGLRLAELSGLDLGDLDLADAVVRVMGKGPRHALCQSVVMPVRRYWLGLMLGLGVRGRASRRCSLTAAARAWGRVLFSNGWQCGHSARV
;
A
#
# COMPACT_ATOMS: atom_id res chain seq x y z
N MET A 1 24.52 -28.45 -5.02
CA MET A 1 23.50 -27.65 -5.70
C MET A 1 22.03 -27.97 -5.30
N GLY A 2 21.74 -28.97 -4.46
CA GLY A 2 20.36 -29.40 -4.14
C GLY A 2 19.63 -28.69 -3.01
N THR A 3 20.28 -27.92 -2.16
CA THR A 3 19.73 -27.43 -0.89
C THR A 3 19.03 -26.05 -0.97
N ALA A 4 19.51 -25.14 -1.82
CA ALA A 4 18.84 -23.87 -2.11
C ALA A 4 17.45 -24.09 -2.75
N ASN A 5 17.27 -25.19 -3.44
CA ASN A 5 16.02 -25.58 -4.09
C ASN A 5 14.92 -25.96 -3.06
N GLY A 6 15.28 -26.44 -1.85
CA GLY A 6 14.33 -26.78 -0.80
C GLY A 6 13.67 -25.56 -0.15
N ILE A 7 14.48 -24.57 0.24
CA ILE A 7 13.99 -23.31 0.85
C ILE A 7 13.11 -22.56 -0.13
N GLN A 8 13.55 -22.45 -1.38
CA GLN A 8 12.78 -21.75 -2.42
C GLN A 8 11.44 -22.43 -2.70
N ARG A 9 11.42 -23.77 -2.68
CA ARG A 9 10.17 -24.55 -2.82
C ARG A 9 9.18 -24.28 -1.68
N ASP A 10 9.68 -24.22 -0.45
CA ASP A 10 8.83 -23.93 0.72
C ASP A 10 8.30 -22.50 0.68
N ILE A 11 9.11 -21.53 0.28
CA ILE A 11 8.69 -20.14 0.07
C ILE A 11 7.63 -20.04 -1.02
N ASN A 12 7.80 -20.70 -2.14
CA ASN A 12 6.83 -20.69 -3.23
C ASN A 12 5.48 -21.32 -2.82
N ARG A 13 5.51 -22.44 -2.09
CA ARG A 13 4.28 -23.05 -1.51
C ARG A 13 3.59 -22.10 -0.55
N PHE A 14 4.33 -21.42 0.30
CA PHE A 14 3.79 -20.41 1.21
C PHE A 14 3.15 -19.24 0.46
N LEU A 15 3.81 -18.68 -0.57
CA LEU A 15 3.26 -17.59 -1.37
C LEU A 15 1.98 -17.99 -2.12
N ASN A 16 1.93 -19.24 -2.62
CA ASN A 16 0.72 -19.79 -3.22
C ASN A 16 -0.41 -19.94 -2.19
N HIS A 17 -0.13 -20.48 -0.99
CA HIS A 17 -1.08 -20.53 0.11
C HIS A 17 -1.64 -19.14 0.46
N LEU A 18 -0.79 -18.09 0.49
CA LEU A 18 -1.25 -16.71 0.75
C LEU A 18 -2.17 -16.19 -0.36
N ARG A 19 -1.91 -16.57 -1.62
CA ARG A 19 -2.71 -16.16 -2.77
C ARG A 19 -4.03 -16.92 -2.83
N ASP A 20 -3.98 -18.23 -2.75
CA ASP A 20 -5.10 -19.11 -3.11
C ASP A 20 -6.04 -19.35 -1.91
N GLU A 21 -5.50 -19.58 -0.71
CA GLU A 21 -6.30 -19.84 0.50
C GLU A 21 -6.58 -18.56 1.30
N ARG A 22 -5.56 -17.70 1.51
CA ARG A 22 -5.70 -16.47 2.29
C ARG A 22 -6.21 -15.29 1.46
N ARG A 23 -6.25 -15.41 0.15
CA ARG A 23 -6.73 -14.41 -0.82
C ARG A 23 -6.16 -13.02 -0.55
N LEU A 24 -4.85 -12.94 -0.23
CA LEU A 24 -4.18 -11.67 -0.01
C LEU A 24 -4.01 -10.92 -1.33
N SER A 25 -3.98 -9.58 -1.26
CA SER A 25 -3.80 -8.74 -2.43
C SER A 25 -2.46 -9.03 -3.13
N ALA A 26 -2.42 -8.88 -4.47
CA ALA A 26 -1.22 -9.05 -5.27
C ALA A 26 -0.05 -8.18 -4.79
N HIS A 27 -0.35 -6.95 -4.32
CA HIS A 27 0.64 -6.06 -3.73
C HIS A 27 1.27 -6.62 -2.44
N THR A 28 0.47 -7.25 -1.58
CA THR A 28 0.97 -7.88 -0.35
C THR A 28 1.86 -9.07 -0.68
N ILE A 29 1.44 -9.91 -1.63
CA ILE A 29 2.22 -11.08 -2.06
C ILE A 29 3.54 -10.65 -2.69
N SER A 30 3.54 -9.63 -3.56
CA SER A 30 4.75 -9.07 -4.17
C SER A 30 5.70 -8.48 -3.12
N ALA A 31 5.16 -7.77 -2.11
CA ALA A 31 5.97 -7.25 -1.01
C ALA A 31 6.59 -8.38 -0.18
N TYR A 32 5.82 -9.42 0.16
CA TYR A 32 6.33 -10.58 0.90
C TYR A 32 7.37 -11.35 0.10
N ARG A 33 7.18 -11.52 -1.21
CA ARG A 33 8.18 -12.15 -2.07
C ARG A 33 9.52 -11.44 -1.97
N ARG A 34 9.55 -10.13 -2.17
CA ARG A 34 10.80 -9.32 -2.07
C ARG A 34 11.44 -9.40 -0.69
N ASP A 35 10.64 -9.45 0.37
CA ASP A 35 11.15 -9.55 1.73
C ASP A 35 11.70 -10.96 2.03
N LEU A 36 11.10 -12.02 1.48
CA LEU A 36 11.58 -13.39 1.59
C LEU A 36 12.80 -13.67 0.71
N GLU A 37 12.96 -12.98 -0.41
CA GLU A 37 14.21 -12.99 -1.20
C GLU A 37 15.40 -12.51 -0.34
N LYS A 38 15.23 -11.36 0.35
CA LYS A 38 16.26 -10.87 1.29
C LYS A 38 16.55 -11.87 2.42
N PHE A 39 15.53 -12.58 2.86
CA PHE A 39 15.71 -13.62 3.87
C PHE A 39 16.47 -14.83 3.31
N THR A 40 16.20 -15.23 2.08
CA THR A 40 16.97 -16.29 1.39
C THR A 40 18.44 -15.90 1.24
N ASP A 41 18.75 -14.67 0.83
CA ASP A 41 20.11 -14.14 0.76
C ASP A 41 20.82 -14.18 2.12
N PHE A 42 20.09 -13.83 3.19
CA PHE A 42 20.60 -13.93 4.56
C PHE A 42 20.97 -15.36 4.93
N LEU A 43 20.13 -16.35 4.61
CA LEU A 43 20.36 -17.76 4.88
C LEU A 43 21.55 -18.28 4.08
N THR A 44 21.65 -17.91 2.79
CA THR A 44 22.75 -18.33 1.90
C THR A 44 24.10 -17.83 2.42
N ARG A 45 24.20 -16.56 2.82
CA ARG A 45 25.44 -15.99 3.39
C ARG A 45 25.91 -16.67 4.68
N ARG A 46 25.02 -17.41 5.35
CA ARG A 46 25.29 -18.13 6.60
C ARG A 46 25.35 -19.64 6.43
N GLU A 47 25.35 -20.08 5.15
CA GLU A 47 25.40 -21.52 4.81
C GLU A 47 24.26 -22.33 5.43
N ILE A 48 23.12 -21.66 5.74
CA ILE A 48 21.93 -22.33 6.29
C ILE A 48 21.16 -22.95 5.13
N THR A 49 21.18 -24.26 5.06
CA THR A 49 20.62 -25.03 3.95
C THR A 49 19.16 -25.44 4.15
N THR A 50 18.65 -25.40 5.38
CA THR A 50 17.27 -25.73 5.71
C THR A 50 16.69 -24.77 6.74
N LEU A 51 15.41 -24.47 6.63
CA LEU A 51 14.71 -23.57 7.57
C LEU A 51 14.64 -24.12 9.00
N ARG A 52 14.86 -25.45 9.18
CA ARG A 52 14.91 -26.10 10.50
C ARG A 52 16.19 -25.79 11.27
N GLN A 53 17.28 -25.48 10.58
CA GLN A 53 18.59 -25.23 11.18
C GLN A 53 18.71 -23.85 11.82
N LEU A 54 17.82 -22.90 11.43
CA LEU A 54 17.90 -21.54 11.93
C LEU A 54 17.55 -21.47 13.41
N VAL A 55 18.52 -21.07 14.22
CA VAL A 55 18.34 -20.86 15.66
C VAL A 55 18.03 -19.39 15.97
N ILE A 56 17.44 -19.12 17.16
CA ILE A 56 17.04 -17.78 17.61
C ILE A 56 18.20 -16.79 17.57
N ALA A 57 19.41 -17.21 17.98
CA ALA A 57 20.59 -16.36 17.98
C ALA A 57 20.92 -15.84 16.55
N GLN A 58 20.85 -16.69 15.54
CA GLN A 58 21.05 -16.31 14.15
C GLN A 58 19.89 -15.45 13.63
N ALA A 59 18.65 -15.80 13.99
CA ALA A 59 17.46 -15.04 13.56
C ALA A 59 17.51 -13.57 13.99
N ARG A 60 18.12 -13.27 15.16
CA ARG A 60 18.33 -11.88 15.64
C ARG A 60 19.27 -11.07 14.77
N MET A 61 20.14 -11.71 14.02
CA MET A 61 21.08 -11.01 13.13
C MET A 61 20.40 -10.54 11.84
N PHE A 62 19.26 -11.12 11.47
CA PHE A 62 18.54 -10.73 10.24
C PHE A 62 18.09 -9.26 10.24
N PRO A 63 17.37 -8.74 11.26
CA PRO A 63 17.01 -7.32 11.29
C PRO A 63 18.23 -6.40 11.38
N ALA A 64 19.31 -6.82 12.04
CA ALA A 64 20.55 -6.04 12.10
C ALA A 64 21.19 -5.91 10.72
N GLN A 65 21.27 -7.01 9.95
CA GLN A 65 21.78 -6.99 8.58
C GLN A 65 20.93 -6.11 7.66
N LEU A 66 19.60 -6.17 7.75
CA LEU A 66 18.71 -5.31 6.98
C LEU A 66 18.90 -3.83 7.34
N ASN A 67 19.15 -3.51 8.61
CA ASN A 67 19.45 -2.14 9.04
C ASN A 67 20.78 -1.65 8.49
N GLN A 68 21.82 -2.49 8.50
CA GLN A 68 23.11 -2.19 7.89
C GLN A 68 23.03 -1.97 6.38
N SER A 69 22.08 -2.65 5.71
CA SER A 69 21.80 -2.44 4.29
C SER A 69 21.02 -1.15 3.99
N GLY A 70 20.77 -0.29 4.99
CA GLY A 70 20.05 0.98 4.82
C GLY A 70 18.54 0.87 4.71
N LEU A 71 17.93 -0.28 5.04
CA LEU A 71 16.48 -0.40 5.00
C LEU A 71 15.84 0.40 6.14
N SER A 72 14.73 1.08 5.84
CA SER A 72 13.95 1.78 6.85
C SER A 72 13.37 0.80 7.88
N SER A 73 13.22 1.26 9.14
CA SER A 73 12.64 0.47 10.24
C SER A 73 11.26 -0.12 9.88
N ARG A 74 10.44 0.61 9.12
CA ARG A 74 9.14 0.13 8.63
C ARG A 74 9.28 -1.03 7.64
N SER A 75 10.27 -0.98 6.75
CA SER A 75 10.58 -2.09 5.82
C SER A 75 11.11 -3.31 6.56
N ILE A 76 11.95 -3.13 7.58
CA ILE A 76 12.45 -4.20 8.43
C ILE A 76 11.29 -4.86 9.20
N GLN A 77 10.36 -4.08 9.75
CA GLN A 77 9.16 -4.60 10.42
C GLN A 77 8.31 -5.44 9.48
N ARG A 78 8.13 -5.01 8.22
CA ARG A 78 7.38 -5.78 7.21
C ARG A 78 8.10 -7.09 6.88
N ALA A 79 9.42 -7.06 6.67
CA ALA A 79 10.21 -8.24 6.39
C ALA A 79 10.13 -9.27 7.53
N LEU A 80 10.25 -8.82 8.78
CA LEU A 80 10.05 -9.68 9.95
C LEU A 80 8.63 -10.27 10.00
N SER A 81 7.61 -9.50 9.63
CA SER A 81 6.23 -9.99 9.57
C SER A 81 6.06 -11.08 8.52
N ALA A 82 6.69 -10.92 7.34
CA ALA A 82 6.68 -11.91 6.27
C ALA A 82 7.34 -13.23 6.73
N VAL A 83 8.54 -13.14 7.33
CA VAL A 83 9.27 -14.31 7.82
C VAL A 83 8.53 -15.01 8.98
N ARG A 84 7.96 -14.26 9.92
CA ARG A 84 7.13 -14.83 11.00
C ARG A 84 5.92 -15.58 10.46
N THR A 85 5.29 -15.03 9.44
CA THR A 85 4.12 -15.66 8.81
C THR A 85 4.53 -16.92 8.06
N LEU A 86 5.69 -16.92 7.39
CA LEU A 86 6.28 -18.11 6.79
C LEU A 86 6.51 -19.22 7.84
N TYR A 87 7.15 -18.89 8.97
CA TYR A 87 7.39 -19.89 10.02
C TYR A 87 6.12 -20.41 10.68
N ARG A 88 5.09 -19.57 10.85
CA ARG A 88 3.76 -20.04 11.31
C ARG A 88 3.13 -21.01 10.32
N TYR A 89 3.27 -20.77 9.03
CA TYR A 89 2.82 -21.70 7.99
C TYR A 89 3.58 -23.01 8.06
N LEU A 90 4.92 -22.97 8.18
CA LEU A 90 5.77 -24.17 8.28
C LEU A 90 5.53 -24.97 9.56
N LEU A 91 5.21 -24.32 10.68
CA LEU A 91 4.79 -24.99 11.93
C LEU A 91 3.49 -25.76 11.72
N ARG A 92 2.50 -25.15 11.06
CA ARG A 92 1.23 -25.81 10.76
C ARG A 92 1.41 -27.02 9.84
N GLU A 93 2.33 -26.90 8.88
CA GLU A 93 2.70 -28.01 7.98
C GLU A 93 3.67 -29.03 8.61
N SER A 94 3.95 -28.91 9.90
CA SER A 94 4.90 -29.78 10.63
C SER A 94 6.30 -29.86 10.04
N LYS A 95 6.69 -28.85 9.23
CA LYS A 95 7.99 -28.77 8.58
C LYS A 95 9.08 -28.23 9.49
N VAL A 96 8.73 -27.45 10.50
CA VAL A 96 9.64 -26.94 11.54
C VAL A 96 8.99 -27.18 12.90
N LYS A 97 9.81 -27.25 13.96
CA LYS A 97 9.32 -27.47 15.34
C LYS A 97 9.16 -26.16 16.11
N ILE A 98 9.89 -25.11 15.73
CA ILE A 98 9.95 -23.84 16.44
C ILE A 98 9.94 -22.69 15.43
N ASN A 99 9.39 -21.56 15.84
CA ASN A 99 9.55 -20.30 15.13
C ASN A 99 10.70 -19.50 15.76
N PRO A 100 11.85 -19.32 15.08
CA PRO A 100 12.96 -18.58 15.67
C PRO A 100 12.72 -17.06 15.72
N PHE A 101 11.69 -16.54 15.03
CA PHE A 101 11.33 -15.12 15.01
C PHE A 101 10.21 -14.77 15.98
N LEU A 102 10.33 -15.22 17.23
CA LEU A 102 9.34 -14.96 18.26
C LEU A 102 9.17 -13.47 18.55
N THR A 103 7.95 -13.07 18.91
CA THR A 103 7.62 -11.70 19.28
C THR A 103 7.80 -11.48 20.79
N ALA A 104 7.81 -10.22 21.23
CA ALA A 104 7.86 -9.89 22.64
C ALA A 104 6.67 -10.46 23.45
N ARG A 105 5.54 -10.68 22.76
CA ARG A 105 4.35 -11.32 23.37
C ARG A 105 4.54 -12.80 23.65
N ASP A 106 5.35 -13.46 22.81
CA ASP A 106 5.57 -14.91 22.92
C ASP A 106 6.63 -15.26 23.97
N VAL A 107 7.68 -14.44 24.10
CA VAL A 107 8.88 -14.79 24.92
C VAL A 107 9.44 -13.63 25.76
N GLY A 108 8.72 -12.53 25.86
CA GLY A 108 9.21 -11.32 26.50
C GLY A 108 10.21 -10.52 25.63
N GLN A 109 10.49 -9.27 26.03
CA GLN A 109 11.28 -8.35 25.19
C GLN A 109 12.73 -8.79 24.98
N ARG A 110 13.36 -9.40 25.99
CA ARG A 110 14.77 -9.80 25.95
C ARG A 110 15.07 -10.91 24.94
N GLN A 111 14.10 -11.77 24.67
CA GLN A 111 14.25 -12.91 23.76
C GLN A 111 13.63 -12.67 22.38
N ALA A 112 12.87 -11.62 22.22
CA ALA A 112 12.20 -11.30 20.96
C ALA A 112 13.17 -10.85 19.86
N VAL A 113 12.84 -11.21 18.64
CA VAL A 113 13.48 -10.65 17.44
C VAL A 113 12.69 -9.41 17.01
N THR A 114 13.23 -8.23 17.24
CA THR A 114 12.53 -6.97 16.97
C THR A 114 13.25 -6.15 15.89
N ALA A 115 12.48 -5.33 15.17
CA ALA A 115 13.04 -4.30 14.30
C ALA A 115 13.40 -3.05 15.13
N PRO A 116 14.32 -2.21 14.64
CA PRO A 116 14.53 -0.87 15.19
C PRO A 116 13.21 -0.11 15.27
N ARG A 117 13.05 0.72 16.31
CA ARG A 117 11.86 1.57 16.44
C ARG A 117 11.78 2.53 15.25
N ALA A 118 10.64 2.53 14.57
CA ALA A 118 10.35 3.54 13.57
C ALA A 118 9.93 4.82 14.29
N GLU A 119 10.49 5.96 13.90
CA GLU A 119 9.93 7.25 14.31
C GLU A 119 8.47 7.33 13.86
N ARG A 120 7.58 7.62 14.79
CA ARG A 120 6.20 7.97 14.49
C ARG A 120 6.16 9.45 14.08
N ARG A 121 6.48 9.73 12.83
CA ARG A 121 6.18 11.04 12.27
C ARG A 121 4.70 11.09 11.95
N LEU A 122 4.03 12.09 12.49
CA LEU A 122 2.69 12.43 12.04
C LEU A 122 2.79 12.85 10.57
N PRO A 123 1.87 12.41 9.72
CA PRO A 123 1.84 12.90 8.35
C PRO A 123 1.64 14.42 8.37
N PRO A 124 2.27 15.18 7.47
CA PRO A 124 1.98 16.60 7.34
C PRO A 124 0.49 16.75 7.02
N THR A 125 -0.18 17.60 7.78
CA THR A 125 -1.58 17.94 7.58
C THR A 125 -1.67 19.32 6.97
N LEU A 126 -2.56 19.50 6.02
CA LEU A 126 -2.89 20.81 5.48
C LEU A 126 -3.78 21.57 6.46
N SER A 127 -3.61 22.89 6.56
CA SER A 127 -4.54 23.75 7.28
C SER A 127 -5.86 23.87 6.51
N ILE A 128 -6.89 24.38 7.17
CA ILE A 128 -8.21 24.60 6.52
C ILE A 128 -8.06 25.59 5.37
N GLU A 129 -7.26 26.64 5.56
CA GLU A 129 -7.01 27.67 4.56
C GLU A 129 -6.30 27.09 3.32
N GLU A 130 -5.28 26.24 3.52
CA GLU A 130 -4.59 25.55 2.44
C GLU A 130 -5.53 24.61 1.66
N ILE A 131 -6.41 23.89 2.36
CA ILE A 131 -7.43 23.04 1.73
C ILE A 131 -8.40 23.87 0.91
N VAL A 132 -8.90 24.98 1.45
CA VAL A 132 -9.80 25.90 0.73
C VAL A 132 -9.12 26.43 -0.52
N GLN A 133 -7.88 26.88 -0.43
CA GLN A 133 -7.13 27.34 -1.61
C GLN A 133 -6.98 26.22 -2.66
N LEU A 134 -6.72 24.98 -2.21
CA LEU A 134 -6.55 23.85 -3.10
C LEU A 134 -7.83 23.45 -3.85
N VAL A 135 -9.00 23.54 -3.22
CA VAL A 135 -10.28 23.18 -3.84
C VAL A 135 -10.97 24.34 -4.55
N THR A 136 -10.55 25.60 -4.32
CA THR A 136 -11.12 26.79 -4.96
C THR A 136 -10.32 27.31 -6.15
N ILE A 137 -9.36 26.53 -6.66
CA ILE A 137 -8.61 26.88 -7.87
C ILE A 137 -9.57 27.21 -9.01
N ASP A 138 -9.39 28.38 -9.64
CA ASP A 138 -10.21 28.76 -10.81
C ASP A 138 -9.76 27.98 -12.04
N PRO A 139 -10.62 27.10 -12.60
CA PRO A 139 -10.22 26.22 -13.69
C PRO A 139 -10.20 26.97 -15.02
N ARG A 140 -9.04 27.11 -15.62
CA ARG A 140 -8.84 27.74 -16.94
C ARG A 140 -8.89 26.76 -18.10
N THR A 141 -8.49 25.51 -17.82
CA THR A 141 -8.47 24.42 -18.82
C THR A 141 -9.37 23.26 -18.38
N ASP A 142 -9.66 22.35 -19.32
CA ASP A 142 -10.41 21.14 -19.00
C ASP A 142 -9.64 20.23 -18.03
N LEU A 143 -8.30 20.27 -18.05
CA LEU A 143 -7.46 19.55 -17.10
C LEU A 143 -7.61 20.14 -15.70
N ASP A 144 -7.66 21.45 -15.55
CA ASP A 144 -7.87 22.12 -14.27
C ASP A 144 -9.25 21.76 -13.68
N ARG A 145 -10.28 21.69 -14.53
CA ARG A 145 -11.63 21.25 -14.12
C ARG A 145 -11.63 19.83 -13.60
N ARG A 146 -10.93 18.93 -14.30
CA ARG A 146 -10.76 17.55 -13.88
C ARG A 146 -10.04 17.47 -12.53
N ASP A 147 -8.91 18.19 -12.40
CA ASP A 147 -8.07 18.13 -11.22
C ASP A 147 -8.79 18.71 -9.99
N ARG A 148 -9.54 19.79 -10.18
CA ARG A 148 -10.41 20.33 -9.15
C ARG A 148 -11.48 19.33 -8.72
N ALA A 149 -12.17 18.69 -9.65
CA ALA A 149 -13.16 17.66 -9.32
C ALA A 149 -12.57 16.49 -8.54
N ILE A 150 -11.34 16.08 -8.88
CA ILE A 150 -10.60 15.04 -8.13
C ILE A 150 -10.33 15.52 -6.70
N LEU A 151 -9.85 16.73 -6.51
CA LEU A 151 -9.55 17.30 -5.19
C LEU A 151 -10.81 17.44 -4.32
N GLU A 152 -11.89 17.96 -4.90
CA GLU A 152 -13.18 18.07 -4.22
C GLU A 152 -13.73 16.69 -3.83
N LEU A 153 -13.59 15.69 -4.69
CA LEU A 153 -14.01 14.34 -4.40
C LEU A 153 -13.18 13.72 -3.28
N PHE A 154 -11.86 13.91 -3.27
CA PHE A 154 -11.01 13.49 -2.18
C PHE A 154 -11.42 14.12 -0.85
N TYR A 155 -11.60 15.42 -0.83
CA TYR A 155 -11.94 16.16 0.38
C TYR A 155 -13.31 15.77 0.93
N SER A 156 -14.31 15.67 0.06
CA SER A 156 -15.69 15.39 0.47
C SER A 156 -15.93 13.94 0.86
N SER A 157 -15.24 12.98 0.22
CA SER A 157 -15.52 11.55 0.41
C SER A 157 -14.48 10.80 1.24
N GLY A 158 -13.29 11.37 1.43
CA GLY A 158 -12.19 10.69 2.12
C GLY A 158 -11.75 9.40 1.43
N LEU A 159 -11.96 9.27 0.12
CA LEU A 159 -11.57 8.12 -0.68
C LEU A 159 -10.06 7.90 -0.61
N ARG A 160 -9.65 6.62 -0.67
CA ARG A 160 -8.24 6.31 -0.87
C ARG A 160 -7.85 6.54 -2.33
N LEU A 161 -6.58 6.89 -2.58
CA LEU A 161 -6.07 7.08 -3.94
C LEU A 161 -6.38 5.89 -4.86
N ALA A 162 -6.26 4.67 -4.36
CA ALA A 162 -6.57 3.45 -5.13
C ALA A 162 -8.06 3.30 -5.45
N GLU A 163 -8.94 3.73 -4.55
CA GLU A 163 -10.39 3.75 -4.73
C GLU A 163 -10.76 4.80 -5.79
N LEU A 164 -10.27 6.02 -5.64
CA LEU A 164 -10.50 7.08 -6.62
C LEU A 164 -9.97 6.72 -8.01
N SER A 165 -8.77 6.14 -8.09
CA SER A 165 -8.17 5.76 -9.38
C SER A 165 -8.90 4.60 -10.07
N GLY A 166 -9.69 3.85 -9.34
CA GLY A 166 -10.50 2.74 -9.84
C GLY A 166 -11.94 3.11 -10.17
N LEU A 167 -12.36 4.37 -9.95
CA LEU A 167 -13.72 4.81 -10.25
C LEU A 167 -13.96 4.88 -11.75
N ASP A 168 -15.11 4.35 -12.15
CA ASP A 168 -15.71 4.57 -13.46
C ASP A 168 -16.89 5.56 -13.32
N LEU A 169 -17.31 6.16 -14.44
CA LEU A 169 -18.43 7.11 -14.45
C LEU A 169 -19.75 6.48 -13.96
N GLY A 170 -19.94 5.17 -14.16
CA GLY A 170 -21.08 4.42 -13.67
C GLY A 170 -21.12 4.21 -12.17
N ASP A 171 -19.99 4.47 -11.47
CA ASP A 171 -19.89 4.38 -10.01
C ASP A 171 -20.38 5.64 -9.30
N LEU A 172 -20.75 6.66 -10.06
CA LEU A 172 -21.16 7.96 -9.56
C LEU A 172 -22.65 8.17 -9.79
N ASP A 173 -23.38 8.34 -8.71
CA ASP A 173 -24.76 8.76 -8.72
C ASP A 173 -24.84 10.23 -8.35
N LEU A 174 -25.04 11.08 -9.39
CA LEU A 174 -25.07 12.53 -9.22
C LEU A 174 -26.41 13.04 -8.69
N ALA A 175 -27.48 12.24 -8.79
CA ALA A 175 -28.79 12.59 -8.28
C ALA A 175 -28.81 12.46 -6.75
N ASP A 176 -28.28 11.33 -6.28
CA ASP A 176 -28.24 11.01 -4.86
C ASP A 176 -26.93 11.44 -4.18
N ALA A 177 -26.00 12.04 -4.93
CA ALA A 177 -24.66 12.42 -4.46
C ALA A 177 -23.88 11.26 -3.82
N VAL A 178 -23.95 10.07 -4.44
CA VAL A 178 -23.35 8.84 -3.94
C VAL A 178 -22.23 8.37 -4.84
N VAL A 179 -21.13 7.92 -4.24
CA VAL A 179 -20.03 7.25 -4.94
C VAL A 179 -19.95 5.80 -4.50
N ARG A 180 -19.96 4.88 -5.45
CA ARG A 180 -19.80 3.45 -5.21
C ARG A 180 -18.32 3.09 -5.34
N VAL A 181 -17.72 2.51 -4.29
CA VAL A 181 -16.32 2.10 -4.31
C VAL A 181 -16.17 0.62 -3.99
N MET A 182 -15.22 -0.02 -4.66
CA MET A 182 -14.85 -1.41 -4.37
C MET A 182 -14.02 -1.45 -3.11
N GLY A 183 -14.53 -2.09 -2.06
CA GLY A 183 -13.80 -2.32 -0.81
C GLY A 183 -12.60 -3.26 -0.95
N LYS A 184 -11.76 -3.34 0.08
CA LYS A 184 -10.69 -4.33 0.17
C LYS A 184 -11.28 -5.75 0.29
N GLY A 185 -11.24 -6.55 -0.80
CA GLY A 185 -11.68 -7.95 -0.84
C GLY A 185 -12.91 -8.15 -1.71
N PRO A 186 -13.39 -9.41 -1.86
CA PRO A 186 -14.52 -9.74 -2.72
C PRO A 186 -15.89 -9.32 -2.15
N ARG A 187 -15.92 -8.55 -1.09
CA ARG A 187 -17.16 -8.01 -0.51
C ARG A 187 -17.49 -6.70 -1.21
N HIS A 188 -18.60 -6.77 -1.93
CA HIS A 188 -19.15 -5.68 -2.72
C HIS A 188 -19.33 -4.37 -1.98
N ALA A 189 -19.01 -3.30 -2.70
CA ALA A 189 -19.53 -1.95 -2.63
C ALA A 189 -19.94 -1.45 -1.24
N LEU A 190 -19.03 -0.80 -0.53
CA LEU A 190 -19.43 0.21 0.41
C LEU A 190 -19.91 1.43 -0.40
N CYS A 191 -21.22 1.64 -0.39
CA CYS A 191 -21.80 2.87 -0.88
C CYS A 191 -21.50 3.95 0.17
N GLN A 192 -20.56 4.82 -0.11
CA GLN A 192 -20.27 5.96 0.76
C GLN A 192 -21.07 7.14 0.22
N SER A 193 -22.10 7.55 0.94
CA SER A 193 -22.83 8.76 0.61
C SER A 193 -21.92 9.96 0.88
N VAL A 194 -21.72 10.74 -0.14
CA VAL A 194 -20.94 11.98 -0.06
C VAL A 194 -21.88 13.12 -0.33
N VAL A 195 -22.03 14.00 0.64
CA VAL A 195 -22.74 15.26 0.42
C VAL A 195 -21.89 16.12 -0.51
N MET A 196 -22.24 16.13 -1.80
CA MET A 196 -21.48 16.86 -2.79
C MET A 196 -22.17 18.17 -3.21
N PRO A 197 -21.50 19.32 -3.11
CA PRO A 197 -21.85 20.50 -3.88
C PRO A 197 -21.47 20.37 -5.38
N VAL A 198 -21.16 19.16 -5.86
CA VAL A 198 -20.39 18.86 -7.07
C VAL A 198 -21.21 18.92 -8.36
N ARG A 199 -22.54 19.10 -8.28
CA ARG A 199 -23.41 19.14 -9.48
C ARG A 199 -22.94 20.11 -10.58
N ARG A 200 -22.25 21.18 -10.19
CA ARG A 200 -21.79 22.24 -11.10
C ARG A 200 -20.47 21.91 -11.81
N TYR A 201 -19.60 21.13 -11.17
CA TYR A 201 -18.25 20.85 -11.67
C TYR A 201 -18.16 19.56 -12.47
N TRP A 202 -19.06 18.61 -12.21
CA TRP A 202 -19.12 17.34 -12.93
C TRP A 202 -19.54 17.47 -14.39
N LEU A 203 -20.35 18.47 -14.72
CA LEU A 203 -20.64 18.79 -16.11
C LEU A 203 -19.36 19.21 -16.86
N GLY A 204 -18.47 19.95 -16.22
CA GLY A 204 -17.16 20.31 -16.76
C GLY A 204 -16.23 19.10 -16.92
N LEU A 205 -16.25 18.14 -15.98
CA LEU A 205 -15.48 16.89 -16.08
C LEU A 205 -15.96 16.05 -17.27
N MET A 206 -17.28 15.92 -17.45
CA MET A 206 -17.88 15.20 -18.58
C MET A 206 -17.53 15.85 -19.93
N LEU A 207 -17.53 17.18 -20.00
CA LEU A 207 -17.17 17.92 -21.19
C LEU A 207 -15.67 17.89 -21.47
N GLY A 208 -14.84 18.00 -20.42
CA GLY A 208 -13.37 18.01 -20.53
C GLY A 208 -12.74 16.64 -20.83
N LEU A 209 -13.41 15.53 -20.50
CA LEU A 209 -12.96 14.18 -20.84
C LEU A 209 -13.43 13.72 -22.23
N GLY A 210 -14.08 14.58 -23.02
CA GLY A 210 -14.54 14.24 -24.37
C GLY A 210 -15.63 13.16 -24.39
N VAL A 211 -16.34 12.94 -23.26
CA VAL A 211 -17.45 11.98 -23.18
C VAL A 211 -18.69 12.58 -23.82
N ARG A 212 -18.66 12.68 -25.14
CA ARG A 212 -19.88 12.84 -25.92
C ARG A 212 -20.55 11.49 -26.05
N GLY A 213 -21.60 11.29 -25.27
CA GLY A 213 -22.65 10.31 -25.42
C GLY A 213 -22.30 8.98 -26.13
N ARG A 214 -21.85 8.00 -25.38
CA ARG A 214 -22.16 6.57 -25.48
C ARG A 214 -21.48 5.83 -24.31
N ALA A 215 -22.28 5.22 -23.50
CA ALA A 215 -21.85 4.33 -22.42
C ALA A 215 -21.16 3.10 -23.01
N SER A 216 -19.86 3.17 -23.21
CA SER A 216 -18.97 2.01 -23.30
C SER A 216 -17.55 2.46 -23.68
N ARG A 217 -16.78 2.88 -22.72
CA ARG A 217 -15.32 2.66 -22.69
C ARG A 217 -14.83 3.20 -21.35
N ARG A 218 -14.13 2.34 -20.63
CA ARG A 218 -13.41 2.67 -19.42
C ARG A 218 -12.55 3.93 -19.65
N CYS A 219 -13.08 5.08 -19.32
CA CYS A 219 -12.30 6.30 -19.26
C CYS A 219 -11.59 6.26 -17.90
N SER A 220 -10.44 5.59 -17.86
CA SER A 220 -9.72 5.42 -16.63
C SER A 220 -9.16 6.77 -16.16
N LEU A 221 -9.69 7.28 -15.07
CA LEU A 221 -9.04 8.30 -14.23
C LEU A 221 -7.63 7.86 -13.81
N THR A 222 -7.25 6.61 -14.12
CA THR A 222 -6.03 5.90 -13.73
C THR A 222 -4.72 6.55 -14.18
N ALA A 223 -4.68 7.25 -15.31
CA ALA A 223 -3.43 7.88 -15.74
C ALA A 223 -3.14 9.17 -14.94
N ALA A 224 -4.17 9.97 -14.67
CA ALA A 224 -4.04 11.22 -13.93
C ALA A 224 -3.82 10.96 -12.42
N ALA A 225 -4.60 10.08 -11.81
CA ALA A 225 -4.45 9.74 -10.39
C ALA A 225 -3.10 9.05 -10.09
N ARG A 226 -2.55 8.25 -11.02
CA ARG A 226 -1.20 7.67 -10.88
C ARG A 226 -0.08 8.70 -11.06
N ALA A 227 -0.26 9.70 -11.90
CA ALA A 227 0.68 10.81 -12.04
C ALA A 227 0.71 11.66 -10.76
N TRP A 228 -0.44 12.01 -10.21
CA TRP A 228 -0.58 12.78 -8.98
C TRP A 228 -0.13 12.02 -7.73
N GLY A 229 -0.41 10.74 -7.62
CA GLY A 229 0.10 9.93 -6.51
C GLY A 229 1.62 9.93 -6.43
N ARG A 230 2.32 9.96 -7.57
CA ARG A 230 3.78 10.11 -7.62
C ARG A 230 4.25 11.51 -7.22
N VAL A 231 3.52 12.56 -7.61
CA VAL A 231 3.86 13.95 -7.29
C VAL A 231 3.65 14.26 -5.81
N LEU A 232 2.58 13.77 -5.21
CA LEU A 232 2.30 13.98 -3.78
C LEU A 232 3.24 13.18 -2.85
N PHE A 233 3.80 12.06 -3.32
CA PHE A 233 4.70 11.22 -2.51
C PHE A 233 6.18 11.39 -2.84
N SER A 234 6.55 11.93 -4.01
CA SER A 234 7.95 12.13 -4.41
C SER A 234 8.50 13.53 -4.14
N ASN A 235 7.65 14.53 -4.13
CA ASN A 235 8.05 15.89 -3.81
C ASN A 235 7.54 16.22 -2.40
N GLY A 236 8.45 16.23 -1.43
CA GLY A 236 8.21 17.00 -0.21
C GLY A 236 7.83 18.41 -0.67
N TRP A 237 6.60 18.80 -0.52
CA TRP A 237 6.10 20.13 -0.83
C TRP A 237 6.93 21.16 -0.08
N GLN A 238 7.91 21.75 -0.76
CA GLN A 238 8.46 23.02 -0.34
C GLN A 238 7.53 24.08 -0.89
N CYS A 239 6.69 24.59 -0.01
CA CYS A 239 5.92 25.79 -0.25
C CYS A 239 6.90 26.96 -0.45
N GLY A 240 7.20 27.26 -1.70
CA GLY A 240 8.02 28.41 -2.06
C GLY A 240 7.25 29.69 -1.76
N HIS A 241 7.51 30.29 -0.61
CA HIS A 241 7.17 31.68 -0.36
C HIS A 241 7.95 32.54 -1.35
N SER A 242 7.29 33.01 -2.37
CA SER A 242 7.70 34.17 -3.13
C SER A 242 6.57 35.20 -3.07
N ALA A 243 6.46 35.88 -1.94
CA ALA A 243 5.82 37.16 -1.88
C ALA A 243 6.80 38.17 -2.53
N ARG A 244 6.45 38.75 -3.67
CA ARG A 244 6.92 40.08 -4.06
C ARG A 244 5.72 41.00 -4.14
N VAL A 245 5.83 41.97 -3.27
CA VAL A 245 5.30 43.33 -3.24
C VAL A 245 4.54 43.77 -4.49
#